data_6804983a3899a8da804642c71d080f63
#
_entry.id   6804983a3899a8da804642c71d080f63
#
_cell.length_a   1.000
_cell.length_b   1.000
_cell.length_c   1.000
_cell.angle_alpha   90.00
_cell.angle_beta   90.00
_cell.angle_gamma   90.00
#
_symmetry.space_group_name_H-M   'P 1'
#
loop_
_entity.id
_entity.type
_entity.pdbx_description
1 polymer ?
#
loop_
_entity_poly.entity_id
_entity_poly.type
_entity_poly.pdbx_seq_one_letter_code
_entity_poly.pdbx_strand_id
1 'polypeptide(L)'
;MSVDVLTQEQIDALLAAANDDSTDLEELKREETTRKIKVYDFKRPDKFSKDQIRTLYMLHESFARLLNTYMSSHLRTLVNVDVASVEQLTYQEFVQSLANPSVITILGVPPLKGNIIFEISTEIAFAYLDRVFGGDGSTAIKTRVLTEIEDAVMRRFVNSAMERFKESWSNVTPMNPILEATESNPQFTQIVPPNDMVVIITMNTKLGEVEGFMNICIPYLVLEPIMSKLTTTFWVAASAAKDESKGQAEIGRAHV
;
A
#
# COMPACT_ATOMS: atom_id res chain seq x y z
N MET A 1 15.22 -32.64 9.97
CA MET A 1 15.87 -32.45 8.68
C MET A 1 16.01 -33.80 8.03
N SER A 2 15.03 -34.21 7.23
CA SER A 2 15.12 -35.40 6.39
C SER A 2 15.67 -34.95 5.04
N VAL A 3 16.86 -35.44 4.73
CA VAL A 3 17.47 -35.29 3.40
C VAL A 3 16.71 -36.27 2.52
N ASP A 4 15.87 -35.75 1.59
CA ASP A 4 15.24 -36.57 0.56
C ASP A 4 16.35 -37.08 -0.37
N VAL A 5 16.72 -38.32 -0.16
CA VAL A 5 17.64 -39.03 -1.05
C VAL A 5 16.81 -39.47 -2.26
N LEU A 6 17.16 -38.94 -3.43
CA LEU A 6 16.57 -39.34 -4.71
C LEU A 6 16.63 -40.85 -4.90
N THR A 7 15.55 -41.46 -5.34
CA THR A 7 15.52 -42.90 -5.63
C THR A 7 16.35 -43.23 -6.87
N GLN A 8 16.86 -44.50 -6.97
CA GLN A 8 17.68 -44.94 -8.09
C GLN A 8 16.97 -44.72 -9.44
N GLU A 9 15.64 -44.90 -9.49
CA GLU A 9 14.83 -44.67 -10.69
C GLU A 9 14.78 -43.17 -11.09
N GLN A 10 14.82 -42.27 -10.14
CA GLN A 10 14.88 -40.82 -10.40
C GLN A 10 16.26 -40.39 -10.91
N ILE A 11 17.31 -41.02 -10.42
CA ILE A 11 18.70 -40.82 -10.90
C ILE A 11 18.86 -41.31 -12.32
N ASP A 12 18.34 -42.52 -12.62
CA ASP A 12 18.39 -43.10 -13.96
C ASP A 12 17.56 -42.33 -14.98
N ALA A 13 16.39 -41.79 -14.57
CA ALA A 13 15.59 -40.90 -15.40
C ALA A 13 16.29 -39.55 -15.69
N LEU A 14 16.99 -38.97 -14.72
CA LEU A 14 17.79 -37.77 -14.90
C LEU A 14 19.01 -37.99 -15.79
N LEU A 15 19.65 -39.17 -15.69
CA LEU A 15 20.76 -39.55 -16.56
C LEU A 15 20.32 -39.85 -17.99
N ALA A 16 19.14 -40.44 -18.19
CA ALA A 16 18.54 -40.63 -19.51
C ALA A 16 18.18 -39.30 -20.17
N ALA A 17 17.62 -38.39 -19.42
CA ALA A 17 17.30 -37.01 -19.88
C ALA A 17 18.55 -36.16 -20.19
N ALA A 18 19.66 -36.44 -19.53
CA ALA A 18 20.94 -35.77 -19.79
C ALA A 18 21.71 -36.28 -21.02
N ASN A 19 21.36 -37.47 -21.49
CA ASN A 19 22.00 -38.10 -22.67
C ASN A 19 21.22 -37.94 -23.99
N ASP A 20 20.01 -37.42 -23.94
CA ASP A 20 19.22 -37.12 -25.14
C ASP A 20 19.48 -35.68 -25.57
N ASP A 21 20.07 -35.57 -26.75
CA ASP A 21 20.84 -34.42 -27.23
C ASP A 21 20.00 -33.17 -27.51
N SER A 22 20.36 -32.04 -26.90
CA SER A 22 20.31 -30.67 -27.45
C SER A 22 18.97 -30.01 -27.82
N THR A 23 17.86 -30.70 -28.02
CA THR A 23 16.60 -30.07 -28.50
C THR A 23 15.73 -29.54 -27.36
N ASP A 24 15.66 -30.24 -26.24
CA ASP A 24 14.81 -29.87 -25.10
C ASP A 24 15.36 -28.71 -24.26
N LEU A 25 16.68 -28.52 -24.23
CA LEU A 25 17.32 -27.40 -23.49
C LEU A 25 17.11 -26.04 -24.20
N GLU A 26 16.99 -26.06 -25.53
CA GLU A 26 16.66 -24.83 -26.27
C GLU A 26 15.16 -24.48 -26.17
N GLU A 27 14.30 -25.50 -26.11
CA GLU A 27 12.85 -25.28 -25.89
C GLU A 27 12.57 -24.79 -24.46
N LEU A 28 13.17 -25.38 -23.43
CA LEU A 28 13.06 -24.89 -22.04
C LEU A 28 13.63 -23.48 -21.86
N LYS A 29 14.75 -23.17 -22.52
CA LYS A 29 15.30 -21.81 -22.54
C LYS A 29 14.41 -20.84 -23.31
N ARG A 30 13.72 -21.27 -24.37
CA ARG A 30 12.74 -20.47 -25.08
C ARG A 30 11.47 -20.25 -24.25
N GLU A 31 10.97 -21.25 -23.53
CA GLU A 31 9.84 -21.10 -22.61
C GLU A 31 10.16 -20.19 -21.42
N GLU A 32 11.35 -20.29 -20.80
CA GLU A 32 11.78 -19.35 -19.76
C GLU A 32 11.99 -17.94 -20.27
N THR A 33 12.48 -17.79 -21.51
CA THR A 33 12.66 -16.47 -22.13
C THR A 33 11.32 -15.88 -22.55
N THR A 34 10.38 -16.71 -23.00
CA THR A 34 9.02 -16.27 -23.37
C THR A 34 8.21 -15.86 -22.14
N ARG A 35 8.41 -16.47 -20.96
CA ARG A 35 7.79 -16.07 -19.69
C ARG A 35 8.30 -14.72 -19.16
N LYS A 36 9.46 -14.24 -19.62
CA LYS A 36 10.04 -12.95 -19.22
C LYS A 36 9.70 -11.77 -20.14
N ILE A 37 9.09 -12.03 -21.29
CA ILE A 37 8.65 -10.95 -22.19
C ILE A 37 7.30 -10.45 -21.69
N LYS A 38 7.34 -9.47 -20.78
CA LYS A 38 6.15 -8.69 -20.43
C LYS A 38 5.79 -7.89 -21.68
N VAL A 39 4.65 -8.24 -22.30
CA VAL A 39 4.13 -7.47 -23.45
C VAL A 39 3.93 -6.03 -22.97
N TYR A 40 4.75 -5.11 -23.47
CA TYR A 40 4.61 -3.70 -23.13
C TYR A 40 3.39 -3.15 -23.88
N ASP A 41 2.36 -2.79 -23.14
CA ASP A 41 1.18 -2.15 -23.71
C ASP A 41 1.49 -0.67 -23.99
N PHE A 42 1.80 -0.35 -25.23
CA PHE A 42 2.05 1.04 -25.65
C PHE A 42 0.86 1.98 -25.46
N LYS A 43 -0.35 1.46 -25.26
CA LYS A 43 -1.53 2.26 -24.94
C LYS A 43 -1.57 2.67 -23.47
N ARG A 44 -0.79 2.00 -22.61
CA ARG A 44 -0.68 2.27 -21.17
C ARG A 44 0.79 2.42 -20.80
N PRO A 45 1.43 3.55 -21.09
CA PRO A 45 2.82 3.73 -20.72
C PRO A 45 2.97 3.74 -19.20
N ASP A 46 3.91 2.94 -18.69
CA ASP A 46 4.29 3.00 -17.30
C ASP A 46 4.78 4.41 -16.95
N LYS A 47 4.05 5.13 -16.10
CA LYS A 47 4.39 6.48 -15.65
C LYS A 47 5.40 6.47 -14.50
N PHE A 48 5.38 5.40 -13.70
CA PHE A 48 6.29 5.22 -12.56
C PHE A 48 7.38 4.22 -12.91
N SER A 49 8.64 4.58 -12.63
CA SER A 49 9.75 3.64 -12.74
C SER A 49 9.69 2.59 -11.60
N LYS A 50 10.37 1.47 -11.80
CA LYS A 50 10.46 0.42 -10.77
C LYS A 50 11.07 0.93 -9.46
N ASP A 51 12.01 1.86 -9.55
CA ASP A 51 12.66 2.47 -8.39
C ASP A 51 11.69 3.38 -7.61
N GLN A 52 10.85 4.13 -8.32
CA GLN A 52 9.80 4.94 -7.72
C GLN A 52 8.73 4.09 -7.02
N ILE A 53 8.27 3.01 -7.66
CA ILE A 53 7.34 2.04 -7.05
C ILE A 53 7.95 1.44 -5.77
N ARG A 54 9.23 1.07 -5.81
CA ARG A 54 9.93 0.55 -4.63
C ARG A 54 10.04 1.59 -3.51
N THR A 55 10.29 2.85 -3.85
CA THR A 55 10.34 3.93 -2.85
C THR A 55 8.97 4.17 -2.24
N LEU A 56 7.91 4.18 -3.05
CA LEU A 56 6.53 4.26 -2.56
C LEU A 56 6.19 3.09 -1.63
N TYR A 57 6.62 1.87 -1.96
CA TYR A 57 6.44 0.70 -1.10
C TYR A 57 7.08 0.94 0.28
N MET A 58 8.36 1.33 0.33
CA MET A 58 9.07 1.59 1.61
C MET A 58 8.43 2.71 2.43
N LEU A 59 7.96 3.80 1.79
CA LEU A 59 7.25 4.89 2.45
C LEU A 59 5.96 4.39 3.12
N HIS A 60 5.21 3.57 2.41
CA HIS A 60 3.94 3.06 2.93
C HIS A 60 4.12 1.91 3.91
N GLU A 61 5.23 1.16 3.87
CA GLU A 61 5.59 0.26 4.98
C GLU A 61 5.84 1.05 6.28
N SER A 62 6.50 2.21 6.19
CA SER A 62 6.66 3.08 7.36
C SER A 62 5.31 3.60 7.87
N PHE A 63 4.43 4.02 6.96
CA PHE A 63 3.07 4.43 7.29
C PHE A 63 2.28 3.29 7.95
N ALA A 64 2.32 2.08 7.38
CA ALA A 64 1.62 0.90 7.90
C ALA A 64 2.07 0.57 9.35
N ARG A 65 3.38 0.64 9.65
CA ARG A 65 3.89 0.46 11.02
C ARG A 65 3.37 1.51 12.00
N LEU A 66 3.37 2.78 11.60
CA LEU A 66 2.85 3.87 12.43
C LEU A 66 1.34 3.71 12.67
N LEU A 67 0.61 3.35 11.63
CA LEU A 67 -0.83 3.11 11.69
C LEU A 67 -1.17 1.90 12.57
N ASN A 68 -0.41 0.80 12.43
CA ASN A 68 -0.52 -0.39 13.26
C ASN A 68 -0.36 -0.05 14.75
N THR A 69 0.69 0.67 15.11
CA THR A 69 0.95 1.11 16.49
C THR A 69 -0.19 1.96 17.03
N TYR A 70 -0.66 2.92 16.22
CA TYR A 70 -1.78 3.78 16.59
C TYR A 70 -3.07 2.98 16.81
N MET A 71 -3.46 2.15 15.85
CA MET A 71 -4.69 1.37 15.91
C MET A 71 -4.67 0.38 17.09
N SER A 72 -3.57 -0.36 17.27
CA SER A 72 -3.44 -1.33 18.36
C SER A 72 -3.56 -0.67 19.74
N SER A 73 -2.94 0.50 19.91
CA SER A 73 -3.01 1.28 21.15
C SER A 73 -4.41 1.85 21.38
N HIS A 74 -5.02 2.42 20.33
CA HIS A 74 -6.32 3.08 20.43
C HIS A 74 -7.48 2.09 20.67
N LEU A 75 -7.45 0.95 19.96
CA LEU A 75 -8.50 -0.07 20.03
C LEU A 75 -8.27 -1.12 21.13
N ARG A 76 -7.09 -1.09 21.76
CA ARG A 76 -6.68 -2.08 22.80
C ARG A 76 -6.87 -3.52 22.32
N THR A 77 -6.52 -3.78 21.07
CA THR A 77 -6.56 -5.09 20.44
C THR A 77 -5.39 -5.25 19.49
N LEU A 78 -5.07 -6.49 19.13
CA LEU A 78 -4.04 -6.74 18.12
C LEU A 78 -4.55 -6.29 16.76
N VAL A 79 -3.80 -5.39 16.15
CA VAL A 79 -4.01 -4.97 14.77
C VAL A 79 -2.76 -5.29 13.99
N ASN A 80 -2.89 -5.76 12.77
CA ASN A 80 -1.79 -5.91 11.82
C ASN A 80 -2.13 -5.17 10.53
N VAL A 81 -1.22 -4.31 10.07
CA VAL A 81 -1.34 -3.57 8.82
C VAL A 81 -0.05 -3.76 8.05
N ASP A 82 -0.15 -4.39 6.87
CA ASP A 82 1.00 -4.68 6.01
C ASP A 82 0.73 -4.21 4.59
N VAL A 83 1.76 -3.69 3.91
CA VAL A 83 1.64 -3.34 2.48
C VAL A 83 1.63 -4.63 1.65
N ALA A 84 0.51 -4.91 1.00
CA ALA A 84 0.34 -6.07 0.14
C ALA A 84 0.95 -5.82 -1.25
N SER A 85 0.62 -4.68 -1.87
CA SER A 85 1.12 -4.32 -3.19
C SER A 85 1.19 -2.81 -3.40
N VAL A 86 2.03 -2.40 -4.35
CA VAL A 86 2.05 -1.06 -4.94
C VAL A 86 2.04 -1.22 -6.44
N GLU A 87 0.95 -0.82 -7.05
CA GLU A 87 0.69 -1.06 -8.48
C GLU A 87 0.27 0.24 -9.17
N GLN A 88 0.58 0.35 -10.46
CA GLN A 88 0.08 1.43 -11.29
C GLN A 88 -1.01 0.89 -12.22
N LEU A 89 -2.12 1.63 -12.29
CA LEU A 89 -3.25 1.31 -13.16
C LEU A 89 -4.02 2.59 -13.51
N THR A 90 -5.06 2.48 -14.33
CA THR A 90 -5.90 3.62 -14.63
C THR A 90 -6.86 3.90 -13.46
N TYR A 91 -7.26 5.15 -13.32
CA TYR A 91 -8.23 5.54 -12.30
C TYR A 91 -9.56 4.76 -12.43
N GLN A 92 -9.98 4.50 -13.66
CA GLN A 92 -11.17 3.69 -13.92
C GLN A 92 -11.04 2.26 -13.39
N GLU A 93 -9.90 1.61 -13.59
CA GLU A 93 -9.64 0.26 -13.06
C GLU A 93 -9.67 0.25 -11.54
N PHE A 94 -9.09 1.27 -10.90
CA PHE A 94 -9.17 1.41 -9.45
C PHE A 94 -10.62 1.51 -8.96
N VAL A 95 -11.41 2.43 -9.52
CA VAL A 95 -12.83 2.61 -9.13
C VAL A 95 -13.64 1.33 -9.34
N GLN A 96 -13.35 0.57 -10.40
CA GLN A 96 -14.01 -0.71 -10.69
C GLN A 96 -13.58 -1.84 -9.74
N SER A 97 -12.40 -1.75 -9.12
CA SER A 97 -11.90 -2.75 -8.16
C SER A 97 -12.51 -2.59 -6.76
N LEU A 98 -13.07 -1.42 -6.45
CA LEU A 98 -13.62 -1.15 -5.12
C LEU A 98 -14.99 -1.81 -4.92
N ALA A 99 -15.21 -2.30 -3.71
CA ALA A 99 -16.52 -2.79 -3.28
C ALA A 99 -17.53 -1.62 -3.19
N ASN A 100 -18.81 -1.93 -3.35
CA ASN A 100 -19.89 -0.97 -3.15
C ASN A 100 -20.93 -1.58 -2.16
N PRO A 101 -21.14 -0.93 -1.01
CA PRO A 101 -20.51 0.29 -0.51
C PRO A 101 -19.07 0.08 0.01
N SER A 102 -18.28 1.17 0.03
CA SER A 102 -16.98 1.26 0.70
C SER A 102 -16.86 2.59 1.44
N VAL A 103 -15.87 2.73 2.32
CA VAL A 103 -15.62 4.00 3.03
C VAL A 103 -14.51 4.73 2.30
N ILE A 104 -14.88 5.70 1.49
CA ILE A 104 -13.97 6.43 0.62
C ILE A 104 -13.80 7.85 1.14
N THR A 105 -12.56 8.25 1.37
CA THR A 105 -12.22 9.61 1.81
C THR A 105 -11.36 10.29 0.76
N ILE A 106 -11.80 11.47 0.32
CA ILE A 106 -11.07 12.35 -0.59
C ILE A 106 -10.27 13.33 0.24
N LEU A 107 -8.97 13.39 -0.03
CA LEU A 107 -7.99 14.17 0.74
C LEU A 107 -7.22 15.09 -0.19
N GLY A 108 -7.22 16.38 0.08
CA GLY A 108 -6.25 17.32 -0.49
C GLY A 108 -4.90 17.17 0.20
N VAL A 109 -3.79 17.35 -0.51
CA VAL A 109 -2.42 17.12 0.02
C VAL A 109 -1.49 18.31 -0.19
N PRO A 110 -1.82 19.52 0.30
CA PRO A 110 -0.93 20.66 0.17
C PRO A 110 0.46 20.38 0.76
N PRO A 111 1.57 20.92 0.18
CA PRO A 111 1.60 21.89 -0.91
C PRO A 111 1.44 21.29 -2.32
N LEU A 112 1.30 19.97 -2.45
CA LEU A 112 1.02 19.34 -3.74
C LEU A 112 -0.41 19.70 -4.18
N LYS A 113 -0.59 19.80 -5.50
CA LYS A 113 -1.90 20.11 -6.09
C LYS A 113 -2.62 18.82 -6.47
N GLY A 114 -3.91 18.76 -6.15
CA GLY A 114 -4.76 17.61 -6.45
C GLY A 114 -5.13 16.81 -5.21
N ASN A 115 -5.91 15.78 -5.43
CA ASN A 115 -6.50 14.96 -4.38
C ASN A 115 -6.00 13.53 -4.45
N ILE A 116 -5.97 12.88 -3.30
CA ILE A 116 -5.75 11.44 -3.15
C ILE A 116 -6.99 10.81 -2.53
N ILE A 117 -7.11 9.49 -2.67
CA ILE A 117 -8.18 8.74 -2.01
C ILE A 117 -7.55 7.84 -0.95
N PHE A 118 -8.17 7.82 0.23
CA PHE A 118 -7.98 6.79 1.23
C PHE A 118 -9.28 6.01 1.36
N GLU A 119 -9.24 4.75 0.97
CA GLU A 119 -10.38 3.83 1.01
C GLU A 119 -10.16 2.78 2.10
N ILE A 120 -11.24 2.45 2.80
CA ILE A 120 -11.27 1.45 3.86
C ILE A 120 -12.43 0.51 3.56
N SER A 121 -12.15 -0.79 3.49
CA SER A 121 -13.19 -1.80 3.30
C SER A 121 -14.22 -1.76 4.43
N THR A 122 -15.46 -2.05 4.11
CA THR A 122 -16.56 -2.01 5.10
C THR A 122 -16.33 -2.92 6.28
N GLU A 123 -15.67 -4.07 6.07
CA GLU A 123 -15.33 -5.04 7.12
C GLU A 123 -14.45 -4.38 8.19
N ILE A 124 -13.37 -3.74 7.76
CA ILE A 124 -12.44 -3.06 8.67
C ILE A 124 -13.10 -1.85 9.32
N ALA A 125 -13.89 -1.08 8.56
CA ALA A 125 -14.59 0.08 9.10
C ALA A 125 -15.57 -0.31 10.22
N PHE A 126 -16.39 -1.36 10.03
CA PHE A 126 -17.32 -1.80 11.06
C PHE A 126 -16.63 -2.47 12.23
N ALA A 127 -15.57 -3.26 12.02
CA ALA A 127 -14.79 -3.82 13.12
C ALA A 127 -14.13 -2.70 13.97
N TYR A 128 -13.61 -1.65 13.31
CA TYR A 128 -13.07 -0.48 14.00
C TYR A 128 -14.15 0.23 14.82
N LEU A 129 -15.32 0.50 14.24
CA LEU A 129 -16.44 1.15 14.90
C LEU A 129 -16.94 0.34 16.11
N ASP A 130 -17.12 -0.97 15.95
CA ASP A 130 -17.55 -1.85 17.04
C ASP A 130 -16.58 -1.77 18.22
N ARG A 131 -15.26 -1.82 17.95
CA ARG A 131 -14.24 -1.67 19.01
C ARG A 131 -14.28 -0.30 19.69
N VAL A 132 -14.48 0.78 18.92
CA VAL A 132 -14.58 2.14 19.48
C VAL A 132 -15.84 2.28 20.37
N PHE A 133 -16.93 1.62 20.00
CA PHE A 133 -18.17 1.61 20.79
C PHE A 133 -18.17 0.60 21.96
N GLY A 134 -17.08 -0.13 22.15
CA GLY A 134 -16.89 -1.03 23.28
C GLY A 134 -17.24 -2.50 23.02
N GLY A 135 -17.47 -2.86 21.76
CA GLY A 135 -17.62 -4.25 21.31
C GLY A 135 -16.28 -4.99 21.21
N ASP A 136 -16.35 -6.25 20.84
CA ASP A 136 -15.19 -7.14 20.68
C ASP A 136 -14.59 -7.14 19.25
N GLY A 137 -15.22 -6.43 18.30
CA GLY A 137 -14.83 -6.37 16.92
C GLY A 137 -15.23 -7.57 16.07
N SER A 138 -16.00 -8.51 16.62
CA SER A 138 -16.38 -9.77 15.96
C SER A 138 -17.79 -9.75 15.35
N THR A 139 -18.48 -8.60 15.43
CA THR A 139 -19.88 -8.49 15.02
C THR A 139 -20.05 -8.85 13.54
N ALA A 140 -21.04 -9.72 13.25
CA ALA A 140 -21.38 -10.11 11.88
C ALA A 140 -21.66 -8.87 11.03
N ILE A 141 -20.75 -8.60 10.10
CA ILE A 141 -20.72 -7.36 9.31
C ILE A 141 -21.84 -7.43 8.28
N LYS A 142 -22.82 -6.56 8.42
CA LYS A 142 -23.77 -6.29 7.33
C LYS A 142 -23.17 -5.22 6.44
N THR A 143 -22.87 -5.56 5.18
CA THR A 143 -22.40 -4.60 4.19
C THR A 143 -23.49 -3.54 3.96
N ARG A 144 -23.29 -2.34 4.49
CA ARG A 144 -24.19 -1.19 4.37
C ARG A 144 -23.41 0.12 4.43
N VAL A 145 -24.04 1.18 4.03
CA VAL A 145 -23.50 2.54 4.18
C VAL A 145 -23.44 2.91 5.67
N LEU A 146 -22.43 3.69 6.06
CA LEU A 146 -22.29 4.23 7.41
C LEU A 146 -23.43 5.21 7.74
N THR A 147 -23.86 5.22 8.98
CA THR A 147 -24.71 6.28 9.52
C THR A 147 -23.90 7.55 9.75
N GLU A 148 -24.55 8.69 9.95
CA GLU A 148 -23.88 9.98 10.23
C GLU A 148 -22.96 9.92 11.46
N ILE A 149 -23.36 9.20 12.51
CA ILE A 149 -22.54 9.01 13.72
C ILE A 149 -21.31 8.15 13.42
N GLU A 150 -21.49 7.07 12.68
CA GLU A 150 -20.38 6.19 12.26
C GLU A 150 -19.39 6.91 11.34
N ASP A 151 -19.91 7.71 10.39
CA ASP A 151 -19.09 8.56 9.52
C ASP A 151 -18.27 9.58 10.33
N ALA A 152 -18.88 10.24 11.31
CA ALA A 152 -18.18 11.17 12.17
C ALA A 152 -17.02 10.50 12.96
N VAL A 153 -17.20 9.26 13.41
CA VAL A 153 -16.14 8.49 14.06
C VAL A 153 -15.06 8.09 13.07
N MET A 154 -15.44 7.65 11.86
CA MET A 154 -14.48 7.29 10.80
C MET A 154 -13.67 8.50 10.33
N ARG A 155 -14.26 9.68 10.22
CA ARG A 155 -13.50 10.93 9.93
C ARG A 155 -12.44 11.22 10.96
N ARG A 156 -12.69 10.97 12.25
CA ARG A 156 -11.69 11.09 13.31
C ARG A 156 -10.55 10.08 13.13
N PHE A 157 -10.89 8.84 12.79
CA PHE A 157 -9.89 7.82 12.47
C PHE A 157 -9.02 8.26 11.28
N VAL A 158 -9.64 8.68 10.18
CA VAL A 158 -8.93 9.13 8.97
C VAL A 158 -7.98 10.30 9.29
N ASN A 159 -8.43 11.31 10.04
CA ASN A 159 -7.57 12.42 10.44
C ASN A 159 -6.35 11.92 11.23
N SER A 160 -6.56 11.00 12.16
CA SER A 160 -5.46 10.41 12.93
C SER A 160 -4.54 9.56 12.07
N ALA A 161 -5.06 8.81 11.09
CA ALA A 161 -4.26 8.06 10.12
C ALA A 161 -3.43 9.00 9.24
N MET A 162 -4.01 10.13 8.82
CA MET A 162 -3.32 11.11 7.97
C MET A 162 -2.17 11.83 8.69
N GLU A 163 -2.22 12.00 10.00
CA GLU A 163 -1.05 12.47 10.77
C GLU A 163 0.13 11.48 10.67
N ARG A 164 -0.13 10.17 10.67
CA ARG A 164 0.88 9.12 10.48
C ARG A 164 1.38 9.07 9.03
N PHE A 165 0.48 9.29 8.08
CA PHE A 165 0.85 9.46 6.68
C PHE A 165 1.80 10.64 6.49
N LYS A 166 1.48 11.80 7.03
CA LYS A 166 2.34 12.98 7.04
C LYS A 166 3.71 12.71 7.64
N GLU A 167 3.78 11.97 8.75
CA GLU A 167 5.04 11.58 9.39
C GLU A 167 5.89 10.71 8.47
N SER A 168 5.29 9.70 7.83
CA SER A 168 6.01 8.79 6.92
C SER A 168 6.58 9.51 5.70
N TRP A 169 5.88 10.53 5.18
CA TRP A 169 6.30 11.32 4.02
C TRP A 169 7.25 12.48 4.34
N SER A 170 7.45 12.79 5.62
CA SER A 170 8.23 13.97 6.07
C SER A 170 9.66 14.03 5.50
N ASN A 171 10.26 12.89 5.18
CA ASN A 171 11.63 12.80 4.66
C ASN A 171 11.70 13.07 3.15
N VAL A 172 10.60 12.94 2.42
CA VAL A 172 10.55 13.17 0.96
C VAL A 172 9.98 14.54 0.65
N THR A 173 8.79 14.80 1.15
CA THR A 173 8.14 16.10 1.05
C THR A 173 7.15 16.27 2.20
N PRO A 174 7.14 17.44 2.87
CA PRO A 174 6.13 17.70 3.87
C PRO A 174 4.78 17.84 3.18
N MET A 175 3.89 16.89 3.41
CA MET A 175 2.49 16.95 2.99
C MET A 175 1.60 17.19 4.20
N ASN A 176 0.49 17.88 3.97
CA ASN A 176 -0.50 18.12 5.03
C ASN A 176 -1.87 17.67 4.53
N PRO A 177 -2.20 16.37 4.63
CA PRO A 177 -3.47 15.85 4.15
C PRO A 177 -4.65 16.52 4.86
N ILE A 178 -5.61 16.98 4.10
CA ILE A 178 -6.83 17.64 4.58
C ILE A 178 -8.03 16.89 4.02
N LEU A 179 -8.93 16.45 4.90
CA LEU A 179 -10.17 15.77 4.51
C LEU A 179 -11.10 16.77 3.82
N GLU A 180 -11.46 16.51 2.57
CA GLU A 180 -12.35 17.34 1.78
C GLU A 180 -13.76 16.75 1.70
N ALA A 181 -13.87 15.43 1.42
CA ALA A 181 -15.15 14.76 1.31
C ALA A 181 -15.06 13.29 1.72
N THR A 182 -16.20 12.71 2.04
CA THR A 182 -16.38 11.25 2.22
C THR A 182 -17.51 10.77 1.33
N GLU A 183 -17.31 9.61 0.71
CA GLU A 183 -18.24 8.96 -0.20
C GLU A 183 -18.39 7.49 0.15
N SER A 184 -19.52 6.90 -0.20
CA SER A 184 -19.77 5.48 0.01
C SER A 184 -19.84 4.69 -1.30
N ASN A 185 -20.06 5.38 -2.39
CA ASN A 185 -20.18 4.78 -3.72
C ASN A 185 -18.98 5.18 -4.59
N PRO A 186 -18.15 4.22 -5.00
CA PRO A 186 -16.97 4.48 -5.83
C PRO A 186 -17.30 5.22 -7.14
N GLN A 187 -18.48 5.00 -7.71
CA GLN A 187 -18.90 5.61 -8.98
C GLN A 187 -19.07 7.14 -8.90
N PHE A 188 -19.31 7.68 -7.71
CA PHE A 188 -19.44 9.12 -7.49
C PHE A 188 -18.13 9.80 -7.11
N THR A 189 -17.08 9.00 -6.93
CA THR A 189 -15.76 9.50 -6.56
C THR A 189 -14.97 9.80 -7.82
N GLN A 190 -14.81 11.08 -8.18
CA GLN A 190 -14.03 11.47 -9.35
C GLN A 190 -13.02 12.56 -8.96
N ILE A 191 -11.74 12.18 -8.83
CA ILE A 191 -10.65 13.11 -8.51
C ILE A 191 -9.77 13.42 -9.72
N VAL A 192 -9.76 12.54 -10.72
CA VAL A 192 -9.03 12.69 -12.00
C VAL A 192 -9.84 12.04 -13.14
N PRO A 193 -9.52 12.32 -14.41
CA PRO A 193 -10.12 11.62 -15.55
C PRO A 193 -9.95 10.09 -15.46
N PRO A 194 -10.90 9.30 -15.99
CA PRO A 194 -10.88 7.83 -15.88
C PRO A 194 -9.63 7.15 -16.45
N ASN A 195 -9.04 7.73 -17.48
CA ASN A 195 -7.86 7.19 -18.16
C ASN A 195 -6.53 7.64 -17.55
N ASP A 196 -6.56 8.50 -16.54
CA ASP A 196 -5.35 8.97 -15.88
C ASP A 196 -4.70 7.85 -15.07
N MET A 197 -3.37 7.82 -15.12
CA MET A 197 -2.60 6.83 -14.36
C MET A 197 -2.54 7.21 -12.89
N VAL A 198 -2.79 6.23 -12.06
CA VAL A 198 -2.71 6.33 -10.61
C VAL A 198 -1.80 5.23 -10.06
N VAL A 199 -1.22 5.47 -8.91
CA VAL A 199 -0.58 4.42 -8.12
C VAL A 199 -1.51 4.04 -6.97
N ILE A 200 -1.71 2.74 -6.81
CA ILE A 200 -2.52 2.18 -5.73
C ILE A 200 -1.60 1.46 -4.77
N ILE A 201 -1.74 1.79 -3.51
CA ILE A 201 -1.10 1.11 -2.40
C ILE A 201 -2.18 0.32 -1.67
N THR A 202 -2.13 -0.99 -1.77
CA THR A 202 -3.05 -1.89 -1.07
C THR A 202 -2.39 -2.38 0.21
N MET A 203 -3.07 -2.21 1.33
CA MET A 203 -2.65 -2.67 2.64
C MET A 203 -3.61 -3.73 3.15
N ASN A 204 -3.09 -4.93 3.44
CA ASN A 204 -3.83 -5.93 4.21
C ASN A 204 -3.98 -5.42 5.64
N THR A 205 -5.17 -5.54 6.19
CA THR A 205 -5.46 -5.11 7.55
C THR A 205 -6.18 -6.22 8.28
N LYS A 206 -5.62 -6.63 9.40
CA LYS A 206 -6.24 -7.57 10.33
C LYS A 206 -6.51 -6.87 11.65
N LEU A 207 -7.77 -6.87 12.07
CA LEU A 207 -8.24 -6.29 13.32
C LEU A 207 -8.90 -7.40 14.16
N GLY A 208 -8.17 -7.95 15.12
CA GLY A 208 -8.60 -9.17 15.82
C GLY A 208 -8.74 -10.33 14.85
N GLU A 209 -9.96 -10.82 14.67
CA GLU A 209 -10.27 -11.91 13.71
C GLU A 209 -10.78 -11.39 12.35
N VAL A 210 -11.04 -10.10 12.23
CA VAL A 210 -11.55 -9.51 10.99
C VAL A 210 -10.40 -9.12 10.07
N GLU A 211 -10.48 -9.55 8.83
CA GLU A 211 -9.51 -9.22 7.78
C GLU A 211 -10.19 -8.39 6.69
N GLY A 212 -9.44 -7.47 6.10
CA GLY A 212 -9.90 -6.63 5.01
C GLY A 212 -8.76 -5.76 4.47
N PHE A 213 -9.11 -4.76 3.68
CA PHE A 213 -8.14 -3.93 2.98
C PHE A 213 -8.29 -2.45 3.31
N MET A 214 -7.19 -1.73 3.23
CA MET A 214 -7.16 -0.28 3.10
C MET A 214 -6.35 0.07 1.86
N ASN A 215 -6.88 0.97 1.03
CA ASN A 215 -6.24 1.37 -0.21
C ASN A 215 -5.93 2.87 -0.19
N ILE A 216 -4.76 3.24 -0.71
CA ILE A 216 -4.42 4.63 -1.00
C ILE A 216 -4.25 4.76 -2.50
N CYS A 217 -5.03 5.64 -3.12
CA CYS A 217 -4.93 5.97 -4.53
C CYS A 217 -4.31 7.36 -4.69
N ILE A 218 -3.17 7.43 -5.37
CA ILE A 218 -2.45 8.68 -5.61
C ILE A 218 -2.30 8.88 -7.12
N PRO A 219 -2.95 9.90 -7.71
CA PRO A 219 -2.77 10.23 -9.12
C PRO A 219 -1.33 10.61 -9.46
N TYR A 220 -0.87 10.23 -10.66
CA TYR A 220 0.44 10.59 -11.16
C TYR A 220 0.68 12.11 -11.10
N LEU A 221 -0.31 12.90 -11.49
CA LEU A 221 -0.23 14.36 -11.49
C LEU A 221 0.08 14.96 -10.11
N VAL A 222 -0.35 14.31 -9.02
CA VAL A 222 -0.05 14.74 -7.65
C VAL A 222 1.42 14.51 -7.31
N LEU A 223 1.99 13.40 -7.77
CA LEU A 223 3.38 13.02 -7.49
C LEU A 223 4.38 13.59 -8.48
N GLU A 224 3.94 14.01 -9.67
CA GLU A 224 4.82 14.52 -10.74
C GLU A 224 5.84 15.57 -10.26
N PRO A 225 5.48 16.58 -9.45
CA PRO A 225 6.44 17.60 -8.98
C PRO A 225 7.55 17.05 -8.07
N ILE A 226 7.35 15.87 -7.49
CA ILE A 226 8.28 15.26 -6.54
C ILE A 226 8.90 13.94 -7.01
N MET A 227 8.68 13.58 -8.29
CA MET A 227 9.17 12.32 -8.86
C MET A 227 10.68 12.14 -8.74
N SER A 228 11.45 13.22 -8.83
CA SER A 228 12.91 13.21 -8.64
C SER A 228 13.35 12.85 -7.22
N LYS A 229 12.47 13.06 -6.24
CA LYS A 229 12.71 12.71 -4.83
C LYS A 229 12.27 11.29 -4.49
N LEU A 230 11.48 10.66 -5.36
CA LEU A 230 11.00 9.28 -5.20
C LEU A 230 12.02 8.28 -5.77
N THR A 231 13.29 8.43 -5.40
CA THR A 231 14.36 7.50 -5.72
C THR A 231 14.92 6.90 -4.45
N THR A 232 15.30 5.63 -4.49
CA THR A 232 15.88 4.93 -3.34
C THR A 232 17.12 5.64 -2.81
N THR A 233 17.94 6.21 -3.70
CA THR A 233 19.14 6.97 -3.34
C THR A 233 18.79 8.22 -2.51
N PHE A 234 17.77 8.96 -2.90
CA PHE A 234 17.32 10.14 -2.16
C PHE A 234 16.77 9.77 -0.79
N TRP A 235 15.97 8.71 -0.71
CA TRP A 235 15.36 8.26 0.54
C TRP A 235 16.40 7.77 1.55
N VAL A 236 17.39 6.99 1.12
CA VAL A 236 18.50 6.51 1.96
C VAL A 236 19.33 7.69 2.47
N ALA A 237 19.65 8.65 1.60
CA ALA A 237 20.41 9.86 2.00
C ALA A 237 19.63 10.72 3.00
N ALA A 238 18.31 10.88 2.82
CA ALA A 238 17.48 11.67 3.74
C ALA A 238 17.30 10.99 5.10
N SER A 239 17.24 9.67 5.15
CA SER A 239 17.17 8.89 6.40
C SER A 239 18.49 8.98 7.19
N ALA A 240 19.62 8.84 6.52
CA ALA A 240 20.95 8.95 7.15
C ALA A 240 21.20 10.35 7.75
N ALA A 241 20.82 11.41 7.04
CA ALA A 241 20.96 12.79 7.52
C ALA A 241 20.11 13.07 8.79
N LYS A 242 18.97 12.39 8.93
CA LYS A 242 18.09 12.56 10.10
C LYS A 242 18.62 11.84 11.35
N ASP A 243 19.28 10.71 11.17
CA ASP A 243 19.91 9.98 12.27
C ASP A 243 21.14 10.73 12.79
N GLU A 244 21.95 11.35 11.93
CA GLU A 244 23.06 12.20 12.34
C GLU A 244 22.59 13.43 13.12
N SER A 245 21.49 14.06 12.72
CA SER A 245 20.94 15.23 13.41
C SER A 245 20.35 14.89 14.79
N LYS A 246 19.77 13.71 14.95
CA LYS A 246 19.29 13.22 16.26
C LYS A 246 20.46 12.90 17.20
N GLY A 247 21.52 12.27 16.70
CA GLY A 247 22.72 11.97 17.50
C GLY A 247 23.43 13.24 18.02
N GLN A 248 23.48 14.30 17.21
CA GLN A 248 24.05 15.59 17.63
C GLN A 248 23.18 16.32 18.68
N ALA A 249 21.85 16.19 18.57
CA ALA A 249 20.92 16.80 19.54
C ALA A 249 20.95 16.11 20.92
N GLU A 250 21.22 14.80 20.96
CA GLU A 250 21.40 14.07 22.23
C GLU A 250 22.75 14.35 22.89
N ILE A 251 23.82 14.49 22.13
CA ILE A 251 25.15 14.86 22.67
C ILE A 251 25.13 16.28 23.24
N GLY A 252 24.42 17.22 22.62
CA GLY A 252 24.28 18.59 23.13
C GLY A 252 23.46 18.72 24.42
N ARG A 253 22.59 17.76 24.75
CA ARG A 253 21.81 17.72 26.00
C ARG A 253 22.54 17.07 27.17
N ALA A 254 23.59 16.32 26.91
CA ALA A 254 24.40 15.67 27.96
C ALA A 254 25.49 16.56 28.54
N HIS A 255 25.66 17.81 28.07
CA HIS A 255 26.67 18.75 28.47
C HIS A 255 26.12 20.04 29.12
N VAL A 256 24.88 20.04 29.63
CA VAL A 256 24.33 21.17 30.41
C VAL A 256 23.94 20.70 31.79
#